data_45a56b8edf16bca2645d3920d3f15922
#
_entry.id   45a56b8edf16bca2645d3920d3f15922
#
_cell.length_a   1.000
_cell.length_b   1.000
_cell.length_c   1.000
_cell.angle_alpha   90.00
_cell.angle_beta   90.00
_cell.angle_gamma   90.00
#
_symmetry.space_group_name_H-M   'P 1'
#
loop_
_entity.id
_entity.type
_entity.pdbx_description
1 polymer ?
#
loop_
_entity_poly.entity_id
_entity_poly.type
_entity_poly.pdbx_seq_one_letter_code
_entity_poly.pdbx_strand_id
1 'polypeptide(L)' 'MIAETRKGLNKMIRQTIHRVVNFKISDVEKIDGEYPAHVRRIIVKNEKGEQVEFVLFSDDEHSLVPISM' A
#
# COMPACT_ATOMS: atom_id res chain seq x y z
N MET A 1 -0.16 8.90 9.77
CA MET A 1 0.40 8.59 9.83
C MET A 1 0.86 7.94 10.56
N ILE A 2 1.27 7.47 10.71
CA ILE A 2 1.73 7.02 11.35
C ILE A 2 2.60 7.16 11.78
N ALA A 3 2.75 7.18 12.09
CA ALA A 3 3.51 7.36 12.48
C ALA A 3 4.15 7.28 13.14
N GLU A 4 4.25 7.07 13.55
CA GLU A 4 4.92 7.14 14.14
C GLU A 4 5.87 6.81 14.43
N THR A 5 5.98 6.55 13.95
CA THR A 5 6.97 6.12 14.27
C THR A 5 7.83 6.81 14.81
N ARG A 6 8.09 7.00 15.38
CA ARG A 6 8.63 7.77 16.04
C ARG A 6 9.78 7.43 16.62
N LYS A 7 10.50 8.17 17.06
CA LYS A 7 11.59 7.86 17.87
C LYS A 7 12.68 7.17 17.18
N GLY A 8 12.77 7.29 15.88
CA GLY A 8 13.81 6.65 15.14
C GLY A 8 13.76 5.16 15.14
N LEU A 9 12.69 4.62 15.62
CA LEU A 9 12.53 3.19 15.59
C LEU A 9 12.12 2.76 14.20
N ASN A 10 12.83 1.78 13.68
CA ASN A 10 12.45 1.18 12.43
C ASN A 10 11.57 0.00 12.72
N LYS A 11 10.37 0.06 12.22
CA LYS A 11 9.43 -0.99 12.46
C LYS A 11 9.05 -1.60 11.12
N MET A 12 9.21 -2.90 11.01
CA MET A 12 8.80 -3.61 9.81
C MET A 12 7.56 -4.41 10.12
N ILE A 13 6.55 -4.24 9.28
CA ILE A 13 5.33 -5.02 9.36
C ILE A 13 5.36 -5.96 8.17
N ARG A 14 5.25 -7.24 8.46
CA ARG A 14 5.30 -8.25 7.42
C ARG A 14 4.04 -9.07 7.44
N GLN A 15 3.45 -9.22 6.28
CA GLN A 15 2.36 -10.14 6.07
C GLN A 15 2.75 -11.10 4.99
N THR A 16 2.40 -12.36 5.17
CA THR A 16 2.78 -13.39 4.22
C THR A 16 1.53 -14.00 3.65
N ILE A 17 1.47 -14.08 2.33
CA ILE A 17 0.35 -14.68 1.62
C ILE A 17 0.93 -15.78 0.75
N HIS A 18 0.42 -17.00 0.94
CA HIS A 18 0.93 -18.14 0.23
C HIS A 18 0.08 -18.43 -0.99
N ARG A 19 0.69 -19.01 -2.02
CA ARG A 19 0.02 -19.51 -3.21
C ARG A 19 -0.75 -18.42 -3.93
N VAL A 20 -0.06 -17.32 -4.14
CA VAL A 20 -0.62 -16.19 -4.86
C VAL A 20 -0.86 -16.57 -6.32
N VAL A 21 -2.06 -16.32 -6.82
CA VAL A 21 -2.39 -16.58 -8.22
C VAL A 21 -2.38 -15.32 -9.04
N ASN A 22 -2.66 -14.17 -8.43
CA ASN A 22 -2.48 -12.89 -9.12
C ASN A 22 -2.48 -11.77 -8.10
N PHE A 23 -2.00 -10.63 -8.53
CA PHE A 23 -2.15 -9.42 -7.76
C PHE A 23 -2.35 -8.27 -8.72
N LYS A 24 -2.99 -7.23 -8.24
CA LYS A 24 -3.30 -6.05 -9.04
C LYS A 24 -2.82 -4.82 -8.30
N ILE A 25 -2.30 -3.87 -9.05
CA ILE A 25 -1.90 -2.58 -8.52
C ILE A 25 -2.68 -1.54 -9.29
N SER A 26 -3.43 -0.71 -8.59
CA SER A 26 -4.19 0.34 -9.25
C SER A 26 -3.26 1.48 -9.66
N ASP A 27 -3.76 2.37 -10.49
CA ASP A 27 -3.09 3.63 -10.74
C ASP A 27 -3.15 4.48 -9.48
N VAL A 28 -2.23 5.44 -9.40
CA VAL A 28 -2.28 6.41 -8.32
C VAL A 28 -3.42 7.36 -8.58
N GLU A 29 -4.31 7.52 -7.62
CA GLU A 29 -5.45 8.41 -7.73
C GLU A 29 -5.27 9.57 -6.76
N LYS A 30 -5.71 10.73 -7.18
CA LYS A 30 -5.68 11.90 -6.34
C LYS A 30 -7.04 12.07 -5.69
N ILE A 31 -7.04 12.25 -4.39
CA ILE A 31 -8.26 12.50 -3.64
C ILE A 31 -8.24 13.95 -3.24
N ASP A 32 -9.25 14.70 -3.66
CA ASP A 32 -9.38 16.09 -3.30
C ASP A 32 -10.27 16.19 -2.08
N GLY A 33 -10.02 17.20 -1.28
CA GLY A 33 -10.79 17.40 -0.07
C GLY A 33 -10.04 18.33 0.84
N GLU A 34 -10.41 18.32 2.10
CA GLU A 34 -9.79 19.16 3.08
C GLU A 34 -8.31 18.82 3.23
N TYR A 35 -8.00 17.55 3.14
CA TYR A 35 -6.63 17.06 3.22
C TYR A 35 -6.36 16.25 1.97
N PRO A 36 -5.97 16.92 0.88
CA PRO A 36 -5.72 16.19 -0.36
C PRO A 36 -4.63 15.15 -0.18
N ALA A 37 -4.79 14.05 -0.83
CA ALA A 37 -3.82 12.96 -0.73
C ALA A 37 -3.84 12.16 -2.02
N HIS A 38 -2.85 11.31 -2.17
CA HIS A 38 -2.80 10.36 -3.27
C HIS A 38 -3.01 8.98 -2.66
N VAL A 39 -3.65 8.11 -3.41
CA VAL A 39 -3.94 6.77 -2.93
C VAL A 39 -3.65 5.76 -4.01
N ARG A 40 -3.17 4.61 -3.59
CA ARG A 40 -2.93 3.49 -4.48
C ARG A 40 -3.34 2.22 -3.78
N ARG A 41 -3.93 1.29 -4.52
CA ARG A 41 -4.41 0.04 -3.95
C ARG A 41 -3.66 -1.12 -4.55
N ILE A 42 -3.39 -2.12 -3.71
CA ILE A 42 -2.78 -3.35 -4.13
C ILE A 42 -3.68 -4.47 -3.62
N ILE A 43 -4.14 -5.32 -4.53
CA ILE A 43 -5.00 -6.44 -4.17
C ILE A 43 -4.30 -7.72 -4.55
N VAL A 44 -4.18 -8.62 -3.59
CA VAL A 44 -3.51 -9.90 -3.78
C VAL A 44 -4.53 -11.00 -3.57
N LYS A 45 -4.55 -11.97 -4.48
CA LYS A 45 -5.48 -13.08 -4.40
C LYS A 45 -4.70 -14.39 -4.43
N ASN A 46 -5.10 -15.34 -3.61
CA ASN A 46 -4.45 -16.65 -3.59
C ASN A 46 -5.37 -17.72 -4.16
N GLU A 47 -4.87 -18.96 -4.26
CA GLU A 47 -5.64 -20.02 -4.87
C GLU A 47 -6.85 -20.44 -4.06
N LYS A 48 -6.89 -20.09 -2.79
CA LYS A 48 -8.07 -20.41 -1.97
C LYS A 48 -9.20 -19.41 -2.17
N GLY A 49 -8.95 -18.37 -2.96
CA GLY A 49 -9.93 -17.32 -3.16
C GLY A 49 -9.87 -16.22 -2.13
N GLU A 50 -8.92 -16.28 -1.23
CA GLU A 50 -8.72 -15.21 -0.26
C GLU A 50 -8.10 -14.00 -0.93
N GLN A 51 -8.52 -12.82 -0.52
CA GLN A 51 -7.98 -11.59 -1.06
C GLN A 51 -7.55 -10.70 0.08
N VAL A 52 -6.45 -9.99 -0.14
CA VAL A 52 -5.96 -8.99 0.80
C VAL A 52 -5.79 -7.70 0.01
N GLU A 53 -6.27 -6.61 0.57
CA GLU A 53 -6.15 -5.32 -0.05
C GLU A 53 -5.32 -4.41 0.82
N PHE A 54 -4.35 -3.75 0.20
CA PHE A 54 -3.57 -2.71 0.86
C PHE A 54 -3.94 -1.39 0.23
N VAL A 55 -4.25 -0.42 1.06
CA VAL A 55 -4.57 0.92 0.60
C VAL A 55 -3.49 1.84 1.12
N LEU A 56 -2.78 2.47 0.20
CA LEU A 56 -1.62 3.27 0.53
C LEU A 56 -1.95 4.74 0.28
N PHE A 57 -1.73 5.57 1.27
CA PHE A 57 -1.94 7.00 1.16
C PHE A 57 -0.62 7.73 1.26
N SER A 58 -0.49 8.81 0.52
CA SER A 58 0.69 9.66 0.61
C SER A 58 0.34 11.06 0.15
N ASP A 59 0.99 12.04 0.72
CA ASP A 59 0.87 13.41 0.23
C ASP A 59 1.57 13.59 -1.10
N ASP A 60 2.53 12.73 -1.39
CA ASP A 60 3.37 12.83 -2.57
C ASP A 60 3.12 11.61 -3.45
N GLU A 61 2.66 11.85 -4.67
CA GLU A 61 2.34 10.76 -5.58
C GLU A 61 3.59 9.92 -5.90
N HIS A 62 4.77 10.52 -5.87
CA HIS A 62 5.98 9.78 -6.17
C HIS A 62 6.31 8.75 -5.12
N SER A 63 5.80 8.94 -3.91
CA SER A 63 6.02 7.96 -2.85
C SER A 63 5.23 6.68 -3.08
N LEU A 64 4.28 6.71 -4.01
CA LEU A 64 3.46 5.54 -4.32
C LEU A 64 3.93 4.82 -5.57
N VAL A 65 5.10 5.19 -6.07
CA VAL A 65 5.70 4.53 -7.22
C VAL A 65 6.66 3.46 -6.70
N PRO A 66 6.49 2.21 -7.13
CA PRO A 66 7.39 1.16 -6.65
C PRO A 66 8.83 1.45 -7.05
N ILE A 67 9.74 1.09 -6.18
CA ILE A 67 11.15 1.17 -6.49
C ILE A 67 11.71 -0.24 -6.56
N SER A 68 12.72 -0.39 -7.38
CA SER A 68 13.38 -1.66 -7.54
C SER A 68 14.29 -1.91 -6.37
N MET A 69 14.34 -3.15 -5.93
CA MET A 69 15.18 -3.49 -4.79
C MET A 69 16.49 -4.13 -5.24
#